data_6d6bd2a69f8da19742f9d3cecc81f9ab
#
_entry.id   6d6bd2a69f8da19742f9d3cecc81f9ab
#
_cell.length_a   1.000
_cell.length_b   1.000
_cell.length_c   1.000
_cell.angle_alpha   90.00
_cell.angle_beta   90.00
_cell.angle_gamma   90.00
#
_symmetry.space_group_name_H-M   'P 1'
#
loop_
_entity.id
_entity.type
_entity.pdbx_description
1 polymer ?
#
loop_
_entity_poly.entity_id
_entity_poly.type
_entity_poly.pdbx_seq_one_letter_code
_entity_poly.pdbx_strand_id
1 'polypeptide(L)'
;MKLNALKLATLTAALAFSSAAFADITVYNGQHKEAAKAVTEAFTKETGIKVTLNSAKSEQLAGQLKEEGDKTPADVFYTEQVASFVGLSDADLLEPLSANIIKQTQYKGVPVAPKKDWIALSGRSRVVVYDKNKLSEKDMEKSVLDYATPKWKDKIGYVPTSGAFLEQVVAITKLKGEQAALDWLKGLKENGKLYAKNSVALQAVENGEVPAALINNYYWYALAKEKGEDKLNSRLYFIRHQDPGALVTYSGAAVLKGSKNKEEAKKFVDFLASKKGQEALVAVRAEYPLRTDVVSPFNMEPYAKLEAPEVSATTAQDKENANKLIEQAGLK
;
A
#
# COMPACT_ATOMS: atom_id res chain seq x y z
N MET A 1 71.16 -53.85 -4.21
CA MET A 1 69.69 -53.82 -4.24
C MET A 1 69.24 -52.38 -3.83
N LYS A 2 68.80 -51.61 -4.80
CA LYS A 2 68.34 -50.22 -4.55
C LYS A 2 66.81 -50.21 -4.66
N LEU A 3 66.10 -49.96 -3.57
CA LEU A 3 64.66 -49.69 -3.59
C LEU A 3 64.38 -48.23 -3.99
N ASN A 4 63.68 -48.07 -5.06
CA ASN A 4 63.14 -46.79 -5.50
C ASN A 4 61.84 -46.47 -4.73
N ALA A 5 61.85 -45.43 -3.92
CA ALA A 5 60.67 -44.92 -3.28
C ALA A 5 59.90 -43.97 -4.25
N LEU A 6 58.73 -44.42 -4.68
CA LEU A 6 57.82 -43.67 -5.53
C LEU A 6 57.05 -42.64 -4.64
N LYS A 7 57.33 -41.35 -4.77
CA LYS A 7 56.57 -40.29 -4.10
C LYS A 7 55.28 -40.01 -4.85
N LEU A 8 54.17 -40.44 -4.28
CA LEU A 8 52.81 -40.12 -4.74
C LEU A 8 52.46 -38.71 -4.28
N ALA A 9 52.45 -37.73 -5.20
CA ALA A 9 51.99 -36.38 -4.92
C ALA A 9 50.48 -36.31 -5.10
N THR A 10 49.73 -36.27 -4.00
CA THR A 10 48.29 -36.01 -4.00
C THR A 10 48.03 -34.51 -4.22
N LEU A 11 47.58 -34.18 -5.42
CA LEU A 11 47.14 -32.82 -5.77
C LEU A 11 45.73 -32.60 -5.22
N THR A 12 45.58 -31.97 -4.08
CA THR A 12 44.29 -31.55 -3.51
C THR A 12 43.86 -30.28 -4.24
N ALA A 13 42.97 -30.42 -5.23
CA ALA A 13 42.30 -29.26 -5.84
C ALA A 13 41.28 -28.69 -4.83
N ALA A 14 41.64 -27.61 -4.15
CA ALA A 14 40.71 -26.81 -3.38
C ALA A 14 39.80 -26.07 -4.36
N LEU A 15 38.57 -26.54 -4.56
CA LEU A 15 37.51 -25.80 -5.19
C LEU A 15 37.15 -24.61 -4.26
N ALA A 16 37.78 -23.47 -4.52
CA ALA A 16 37.32 -22.19 -3.94
C ALA A 16 35.97 -21.88 -4.57
N PHE A 17 34.87 -22.20 -3.87
CA PHE A 17 33.57 -21.59 -4.11
C PHE A 17 33.74 -20.11 -3.78
N SER A 18 34.03 -19.33 -4.80
CA SER A 18 33.87 -17.88 -4.73
C SER A 18 32.36 -17.62 -4.60
N SER A 19 31.86 -17.49 -3.36
CA SER A 19 30.55 -16.93 -3.13
C SER A 19 30.65 -15.48 -3.64
N ALA A 20 30.06 -15.19 -4.80
CA ALA A 20 29.87 -13.84 -5.24
C ALA A 20 29.12 -13.11 -4.11
N ALA A 21 29.84 -12.25 -3.39
CA ALA A 21 29.21 -11.42 -2.38
C ALA A 21 28.32 -10.44 -3.13
N PHE A 22 27.01 -10.60 -3.00
CA PHE A 22 26.04 -9.63 -3.50
C PHE A 22 26.21 -8.32 -2.73
N ALA A 23 26.06 -7.20 -3.42
CA ALA A 23 26.02 -5.91 -2.76
C ALA A 23 24.75 -5.73 -1.94
N ASP A 24 24.90 -5.17 -0.74
CA ASP A 24 23.75 -4.78 0.08
C ASP A 24 22.99 -3.64 -0.60
N ILE A 25 21.67 -3.59 -0.42
CA ILE A 25 20.82 -2.55 -1.03
C ILE A 25 20.22 -1.62 0.02
N THR A 26 19.99 -0.38 -0.38
CA THR A 26 19.31 0.65 0.42
C THR A 26 17.91 0.88 -0.16
N VAL A 27 16.89 0.72 0.69
CA VAL A 27 15.49 0.92 0.33
C VAL A 27 14.96 2.16 1.05
N TYR A 28 14.49 3.13 0.29
CA TYR A 28 13.67 4.21 0.81
C TYR A 28 12.25 3.68 1.02
N ASN A 29 11.89 3.58 2.29
CA ASN A 29 10.67 2.88 2.72
C ASN A 29 9.58 3.84 3.18
N GLY A 30 8.56 4.03 2.35
CA GLY A 30 7.30 4.69 2.69
C GLY A 30 6.16 3.72 3.02
N GLN A 31 6.44 2.41 3.10
CA GLN A 31 5.47 1.39 3.51
C GLN A 31 5.49 1.21 5.04
N HIS A 32 4.45 0.60 5.59
CA HIS A 32 4.38 0.27 7.02
C HIS A 32 5.59 -0.54 7.48
N LYS A 33 6.16 -0.17 8.63
CA LYS A 33 7.42 -0.74 9.13
C LYS A 33 7.40 -2.25 9.27
N GLU A 34 6.30 -2.82 9.81
CA GLU A 34 6.16 -4.26 9.98
C GLU A 34 6.11 -5.01 8.64
N ALA A 35 5.45 -4.45 7.63
CA ALA A 35 5.39 -5.03 6.29
C ALA A 35 6.76 -4.99 5.61
N ALA A 36 7.42 -3.83 5.63
CA ALA A 36 8.76 -3.67 5.06
C ALA A 36 9.77 -4.62 5.74
N LYS A 37 9.73 -4.72 7.08
CA LYS A 37 10.59 -5.64 7.84
C LYS A 37 10.34 -7.09 7.43
N ALA A 38 9.09 -7.55 7.40
CA ALA A 38 8.76 -8.93 7.06
C ALA A 38 9.27 -9.34 5.66
N VAL A 39 9.07 -8.48 4.66
CA VAL A 39 9.51 -8.78 3.29
C VAL A 39 11.02 -8.70 3.14
N THR A 40 11.70 -7.77 3.81
CA THR A 40 13.16 -7.65 3.75
C THR A 40 13.87 -8.79 4.46
N GLU A 41 13.35 -9.25 5.61
CA GLU A 41 13.87 -10.45 6.30
C GLU A 41 13.70 -11.71 5.46
N ALA A 42 12.52 -11.88 4.82
CA ALA A 42 12.26 -13.01 3.93
C ALA A 42 13.18 -12.99 2.69
N PHE A 43 13.39 -11.82 2.08
CA PHE A 43 14.31 -11.65 0.96
C PHE A 43 15.75 -11.95 1.33
N THR A 44 16.24 -11.38 2.44
CA THR A 44 17.61 -11.63 2.92
C THR A 44 17.84 -13.10 3.23
N LYS A 45 16.85 -13.78 3.84
CA LYS A 45 16.91 -15.21 4.12
C LYS A 45 17.02 -16.06 2.84
N GLU A 46 16.35 -15.64 1.76
CA GLU A 46 16.35 -16.39 0.50
C GLU A 46 17.59 -16.13 -0.34
N THR A 47 18.07 -14.89 -0.37
CA THR A 47 19.11 -14.46 -1.33
C THR A 47 20.48 -14.21 -0.72
N GLY A 48 20.55 -14.00 0.60
CA GLY A 48 21.76 -13.53 1.30
C GLY A 48 22.01 -12.01 1.16
N ILE A 49 21.25 -11.29 0.33
CA ILE A 49 21.39 -9.85 0.12
C ILE A 49 20.77 -9.13 1.33
N LYS A 50 21.54 -8.26 1.99
CA LYS A 50 21.03 -7.44 3.09
C LYS A 50 20.32 -6.21 2.57
N VAL A 51 19.31 -5.77 3.32
CA VAL A 51 18.50 -4.61 2.98
C VAL A 51 18.53 -3.62 4.12
N THR A 52 19.00 -2.40 3.83
CA THR A 52 18.92 -1.26 4.75
C THR A 52 17.66 -0.46 4.47
N LEU A 53 16.80 -0.27 5.47
CA LEU A 53 15.55 0.49 5.35
C LEU A 53 15.73 1.91 5.88
N ASN A 54 15.56 2.92 5.02
CA ASN A 54 15.41 4.33 5.42
C ASN A 54 13.93 4.69 5.33
N SER A 55 13.27 4.80 6.49
CA SER A 55 11.82 4.93 6.57
C SER A 55 11.39 6.37 6.86
N ALA A 56 10.51 6.90 6.00
CA ALA A 56 9.82 8.18 6.19
C ALA A 56 8.45 8.16 5.48
N LYS A 57 7.73 9.29 5.49
CA LYS A 57 6.48 9.39 4.72
C LYS A 57 6.76 9.30 3.22
N SER A 58 5.86 8.66 2.48
CA SER A 58 6.01 8.45 1.03
C SER A 58 6.28 9.73 0.24
N GLU A 59 5.55 10.82 0.55
CA GLU A 59 5.73 12.11 -0.11
C GLU A 59 7.08 12.77 0.21
N GLN A 60 7.53 12.64 1.45
CA GLN A 60 8.85 13.14 1.88
C GLN A 60 9.98 12.44 1.12
N LEU A 61 9.92 11.09 1.03
CA LEU A 61 10.91 10.31 0.30
C LEU A 61 10.88 10.60 -1.21
N ALA A 62 9.69 10.76 -1.79
CA ALA A 62 9.55 11.11 -3.21
C ALA A 62 10.14 12.52 -3.50
N GLY A 63 9.94 13.49 -2.59
CA GLY A 63 10.57 14.81 -2.66
C GLY A 63 12.10 14.70 -2.57
N GLN A 64 12.62 13.98 -1.59
CA GLN A 64 14.03 13.73 -1.40
C GLN A 64 14.68 13.09 -2.64
N LEU A 65 14.04 12.06 -3.22
CA LEU A 65 14.54 11.41 -4.44
C LEU A 65 14.60 12.35 -5.64
N LYS A 66 13.67 13.31 -5.76
CA LYS A 66 13.74 14.36 -6.80
C LYS A 66 14.92 15.29 -6.62
N GLU A 67 15.24 15.64 -5.37
CA GLU A 67 16.37 16.50 -5.06
C GLU A 67 17.71 15.77 -5.24
N GLU A 68 17.79 14.49 -4.86
CA GLU A 68 19.00 13.66 -4.99
C GLU A 68 19.28 13.28 -6.45
N GLY A 69 18.24 13.09 -7.27
CA GLY A 69 18.35 12.69 -8.67
C GLY A 69 19.19 11.42 -8.85
N ASP A 70 20.11 11.44 -9.82
CA ASP A 70 21.03 10.32 -10.11
C ASP A 70 22.10 10.09 -9.01
N LYS A 71 22.19 10.98 -8.01
CA LYS A 71 23.13 10.85 -6.89
C LYS A 71 22.51 10.21 -5.66
N THR A 72 21.28 9.76 -5.75
CA THR A 72 20.61 9.11 -4.63
C THR A 72 21.44 7.94 -4.10
N PRO A 73 21.56 7.77 -2.76
CA PRO A 73 22.15 6.57 -2.16
C PRO A 73 21.21 5.39 -2.11
N ALA A 74 19.94 5.59 -2.48
CA ALA A 74 18.93 4.53 -2.47
C ALA A 74 18.94 3.73 -3.77
N ASP A 75 18.60 2.45 -3.66
CA ASP A 75 18.49 1.51 -4.78
C ASP A 75 17.04 1.27 -5.17
N VAL A 76 16.14 1.25 -4.18
CA VAL A 76 14.70 0.97 -4.36
C VAL A 76 13.88 1.99 -3.59
N PHE A 77 12.77 2.43 -4.18
CA PHE A 77 11.70 3.11 -3.50
C PHE A 77 10.52 2.14 -3.31
N TYR A 78 10.18 1.84 -2.06
CA TYR A 78 9.05 1.01 -1.66
C TYR A 78 8.06 1.85 -0.87
N THR A 79 6.84 2.02 -1.36
CA THR A 79 5.88 2.98 -0.80
C THR A 79 4.47 2.39 -0.67
N GLU A 80 3.70 2.88 0.30
CA GLU A 80 2.28 2.55 0.43
C GLU A 80 1.38 3.26 -0.61
N GLN A 81 1.92 4.20 -1.40
CA GLN A 81 1.15 5.00 -2.34
C GLN A 81 1.80 5.04 -3.72
N VAL A 82 1.26 4.30 -4.69
CA VAL A 82 1.75 4.31 -6.09
C VAL A 82 1.72 5.72 -6.72
N ALA A 83 0.88 6.61 -6.22
CA ALA A 83 0.86 8.01 -6.61
C ALA A 83 2.22 8.71 -6.47
N SER A 84 3.04 8.28 -5.51
CA SER A 84 4.38 8.84 -5.28
C SER A 84 5.37 8.53 -6.42
N PHE A 85 5.09 7.50 -7.25
CA PHE A 85 5.93 7.17 -8.40
C PHE A 85 5.70 8.08 -9.60
N VAL A 86 4.48 8.64 -9.77
CA VAL A 86 4.11 9.38 -10.99
C VAL A 86 5.11 10.49 -11.28
N GLY A 87 5.34 11.35 -10.29
CA GLY A 87 6.28 12.46 -10.47
C GLY A 87 7.77 12.06 -10.56
N LEU A 88 8.16 10.86 -10.10
CA LEU A 88 9.51 10.31 -10.27
C LEU A 88 9.66 9.69 -11.67
N SER A 89 8.63 9.00 -12.16
CA SER A 89 8.56 8.46 -13.52
C SER A 89 8.59 9.57 -14.56
N ASP A 90 7.82 10.66 -14.37
CA ASP A 90 7.83 11.83 -15.25
C ASP A 90 9.21 12.49 -15.32
N ALA A 91 9.92 12.54 -14.17
CA ALA A 91 11.28 13.08 -14.06
C ALA A 91 12.37 12.10 -14.54
N ASP A 92 12.00 10.92 -15.07
CA ASP A 92 12.92 9.88 -15.57
C ASP A 92 13.91 9.37 -14.51
N LEU A 93 13.47 9.28 -13.25
CA LEU A 93 14.28 8.82 -12.11
C LEU A 93 14.13 7.34 -11.79
N LEU A 94 13.25 6.62 -12.48
CA LEU A 94 12.96 5.21 -12.27
C LEU A 94 13.53 4.35 -13.40
N GLU A 95 14.04 3.17 -13.06
CA GLU A 95 14.56 2.18 -13.99
C GLU A 95 13.41 1.33 -14.54
N PRO A 96 13.32 1.07 -15.85
CA PRO A 96 12.32 0.16 -16.41
C PRO A 96 12.42 -1.24 -15.83
N LEU A 97 11.27 -1.83 -15.49
CA LEU A 97 11.16 -3.18 -14.97
C LEU A 97 10.96 -4.20 -16.11
N SER A 98 11.44 -5.42 -15.91
CA SER A 98 11.25 -6.49 -16.89
C SER A 98 9.77 -6.89 -17.02
N ALA A 99 9.40 -7.41 -18.19
CA ALA A 99 8.06 -7.93 -18.42
C ALA A 99 7.67 -9.05 -17.44
N ASN A 100 8.64 -9.82 -16.94
CA ASN A 100 8.41 -10.88 -15.97
C ASN A 100 7.98 -10.32 -14.61
N ILE A 101 8.57 -9.21 -14.16
CA ILE A 101 8.18 -8.52 -12.93
C ILE A 101 6.75 -7.97 -13.08
N ILE A 102 6.50 -7.22 -14.16
CA ILE A 102 5.21 -6.57 -14.41
C ILE A 102 4.04 -7.58 -14.45
N LYS A 103 4.26 -8.75 -15.04
CA LYS A 103 3.22 -9.81 -15.15
C LYS A 103 2.83 -10.45 -13.81
N GLN A 104 3.55 -10.18 -12.73
CA GLN A 104 3.25 -10.77 -11.43
C GLN A 104 2.02 -10.13 -10.76
N THR A 105 1.64 -8.90 -11.14
CA THR A 105 0.34 -8.32 -10.80
C THR A 105 -0.72 -8.92 -11.71
N GLN A 106 -1.72 -9.60 -11.13
CA GLN A 106 -2.63 -10.49 -11.87
C GLN A 106 -4.09 -10.01 -11.88
N TYR A 107 -4.46 -9.03 -11.06
CA TYR A 107 -5.83 -8.53 -11.05
C TYR A 107 -6.05 -7.41 -12.07
N LYS A 108 -7.20 -7.48 -12.76
CA LYS A 108 -7.67 -6.41 -13.65
C LYS A 108 -7.99 -5.14 -12.83
N GLY A 109 -7.75 -3.96 -13.41
CA GLY A 109 -8.03 -2.67 -12.76
C GLY A 109 -6.93 -2.19 -11.82
N VAL A 110 -5.87 -3.00 -11.58
CA VAL A 110 -4.70 -2.54 -10.83
C VAL A 110 -3.90 -1.55 -11.70
N PRO A 111 -3.47 -0.40 -11.15
CA PRO A 111 -2.70 0.58 -11.91
C PRO A 111 -1.41 -0.01 -12.49
N VAL A 112 -1.14 0.28 -13.75
CA VAL A 112 0.08 -0.09 -14.46
C VAL A 112 0.86 1.16 -14.81
N ALA A 113 2.17 1.15 -14.53
CA ALA A 113 3.07 2.24 -14.92
C ALA A 113 3.11 2.40 -16.46
N PRO A 114 2.81 3.57 -17.03
CA PRO A 114 2.88 3.78 -18.49
C PRO A 114 4.27 3.44 -19.07
N LYS A 115 5.35 3.78 -18.33
CA LYS A 115 6.75 3.49 -18.72
C LYS A 115 7.25 2.14 -18.20
N LYS A 116 6.39 1.35 -17.51
CA LYS A 116 6.76 0.06 -16.88
C LYS A 116 7.93 0.18 -15.89
N ASP A 117 8.05 1.28 -15.19
CA ASP A 117 9.15 1.64 -14.29
C ASP A 117 8.79 1.55 -12.80
N TRP A 118 7.58 1.14 -12.47
CA TRP A 118 7.13 0.75 -11.13
C TRP A 118 6.06 -0.35 -11.22
N ILE A 119 5.85 -1.05 -10.10
CA ILE A 119 4.83 -2.10 -10.00
C ILE A 119 3.98 -1.90 -8.73
N ALA A 120 2.67 -2.09 -8.85
CA ALA A 120 1.77 -2.20 -7.71
C ALA A 120 1.93 -3.58 -7.05
N LEU A 121 1.92 -3.64 -5.71
CA LEU A 121 2.24 -4.84 -4.94
C LEU A 121 1.12 -5.29 -4.01
N SER A 122 0.39 -4.37 -3.38
CA SER A 122 -0.74 -4.72 -2.52
C SER A 122 -1.84 -3.66 -2.58
N GLY A 123 -3.06 -4.06 -2.24
CA GLY A 123 -4.23 -3.19 -2.21
C GLY A 123 -4.80 -2.99 -0.82
N ARG A 124 -5.39 -1.82 -0.56
CA ARG A 124 -6.10 -1.47 0.66
C ARG A 124 -7.43 -0.84 0.30
N SER A 125 -8.54 -1.41 0.78
CA SER A 125 -9.86 -0.88 0.47
C SER A 125 -10.32 0.17 1.46
N ARG A 126 -11.05 1.17 0.97
CA ARG A 126 -11.92 1.99 1.80
C ARG A 126 -13.10 1.16 2.25
N VAL A 127 -13.56 1.39 3.46
CA VAL A 127 -14.71 0.69 4.06
C VAL A 127 -15.47 1.63 4.99
N VAL A 128 -16.70 1.27 5.29
CA VAL A 128 -17.45 1.81 6.40
C VAL A 128 -17.34 0.79 7.55
N VAL A 129 -16.77 1.19 8.68
CA VAL A 129 -16.89 0.40 9.90
C VAL A 129 -18.15 0.87 10.64
N TYR A 130 -18.95 -0.07 11.17
CA TYR A 130 -20.19 0.25 11.87
C TYR A 130 -20.38 -0.59 13.13
N ASP A 131 -21.06 -0.04 14.13
CA ASP A 131 -21.45 -0.73 15.36
C ASP A 131 -22.66 -1.63 15.07
N LYS A 132 -22.47 -2.94 15.11
CA LYS A 132 -23.51 -3.96 14.86
C LYS A 132 -24.68 -3.92 15.86
N ASN A 133 -24.50 -3.26 17.01
CA ASN A 133 -25.55 -3.11 18.01
C ASN A 133 -26.47 -1.91 17.72
N LYS A 134 -26.05 -0.99 16.84
CA LYS A 134 -26.77 0.23 16.46
C LYS A 134 -27.28 0.22 15.04
N LEU A 135 -26.56 -0.44 14.13
CA LEU A 135 -26.81 -0.47 12.70
C LEU A 135 -26.69 -1.90 12.15
N SER A 136 -27.35 -2.14 11.04
CA SER A 136 -27.27 -3.36 10.23
C SER A 136 -26.82 -3.01 8.81
N GLU A 137 -26.47 -4.01 8.00
CA GLU A 137 -26.14 -3.78 6.58
C GLU A 137 -27.25 -3.12 5.77
N LYS A 138 -28.51 -3.28 6.20
CA LYS A 138 -29.68 -2.65 5.55
C LYS A 138 -29.74 -1.14 5.75
N ASP A 139 -29.06 -0.63 6.78
CA ASP A 139 -28.99 0.80 7.10
C ASP A 139 -27.88 1.49 6.32
N MET A 140 -26.94 0.70 5.70
CA MET A 140 -25.78 1.22 4.98
C MET A 140 -26.15 1.80 3.62
N GLU A 141 -25.42 2.83 3.22
CA GLU A 141 -25.59 3.49 1.93
C GLU A 141 -24.81 2.75 0.82
N LYS A 142 -25.33 2.83 -0.40
CA LYS A 142 -24.68 2.26 -1.59
C LYS A 142 -23.62 3.18 -2.18
N SER A 143 -23.62 4.46 -1.85
CA SER A 143 -22.63 5.43 -2.27
C SER A 143 -22.00 6.11 -1.07
N VAL A 144 -20.67 6.37 -1.15
CA VAL A 144 -19.97 7.14 -0.13
C VAL A 144 -20.49 8.56 -0.01
N LEU A 145 -21.09 9.11 -1.08
CA LEU A 145 -21.65 10.46 -1.09
C LEU A 145 -22.84 10.60 -0.13
N ASP A 146 -23.63 9.55 0.02
CA ASP A 146 -24.83 9.55 0.84
C ASP A 146 -24.53 9.63 2.35
N TYR A 147 -23.30 9.24 2.78
CA TYR A 147 -22.86 9.38 4.17
C TYR A 147 -22.63 10.84 4.60
N ALA A 148 -22.58 11.78 3.67
CA ALA A 148 -22.47 13.21 3.97
C ALA A 148 -23.82 13.91 4.13
N THR A 149 -24.95 13.19 3.99
CA THR A 149 -26.32 13.75 4.07
C THR A 149 -26.81 13.93 5.51
N PRO A 150 -27.87 14.72 5.75
CA PRO A 150 -28.46 14.92 7.09
C PRO A 150 -28.94 13.60 7.76
N LYS A 151 -29.24 12.53 7.01
CA LYS A 151 -29.54 11.20 7.55
C LYS A 151 -28.44 10.69 8.47
N TRP A 152 -27.20 11.08 8.21
CA TRP A 152 -26.01 10.67 8.94
C TRP A 152 -25.52 11.71 9.97
N LYS A 153 -26.38 12.68 10.32
CA LYS A 153 -26.06 13.68 11.35
C LYS A 153 -25.61 13.02 12.64
N ASP A 154 -24.36 13.34 13.07
CA ASP A 154 -23.68 12.78 14.24
C ASP A 154 -23.48 11.24 14.25
N LYS A 155 -23.70 10.57 13.09
CA LYS A 155 -23.61 9.10 12.97
C LYS A 155 -22.40 8.60 12.19
N ILE A 156 -21.69 9.48 11.48
CA ILE A 156 -20.54 9.09 10.64
C ILE A 156 -19.25 9.77 11.08
N GLY A 157 -18.24 8.98 11.39
CA GLY A 157 -16.88 9.45 11.69
C GLY A 157 -16.01 9.52 10.43
N TYR A 158 -15.10 10.52 10.36
CA TYR A 158 -14.16 10.66 9.26
C TYR A 158 -12.84 11.30 9.70
N VAL A 159 -11.78 11.15 8.88
CA VAL A 159 -10.40 11.56 9.21
C VAL A 159 -9.81 12.38 8.07
N PRO A 160 -10.04 13.71 8.02
CA PRO A 160 -9.67 14.54 6.86
C PRO A 160 -8.15 14.69 6.67
N THR A 161 -7.36 14.46 7.70
CA THR A 161 -5.88 14.56 7.68
C THR A 161 -5.18 13.30 7.19
N SER A 162 -5.93 12.21 6.90
CA SER A 162 -5.32 10.95 6.45
C SER A 162 -5.08 10.94 4.94
N GLY A 163 -3.96 10.34 4.50
CA GLY A 163 -3.68 10.16 3.08
C GLY A 163 -4.78 9.37 2.34
N ALA A 164 -5.42 8.39 3.02
CA ALA A 164 -6.53 7.65 2.45
C ALA A 164 -7.80 8.50 2.24
N PHE A 165 -8.03 9.51 3.06
CA PHE A 165 -9.11 10.46 2.85
C PHE A 165 -8.81 11.38 1.65
N LEU A 166 -7.56 11.85 1.52
CA LEU A 166 -7.13 12.63 0.37
C LEU A 166 -7.34 11.85 -0.94
N GLU A 167 -6.93 10.59 -0.99
CA GLU A 167 -7.16 9.70 -2.15
C GLU A 167 -8.66 9.50 -2.42
N GLN A 168 -9.50 9.46 -1.37
CA GLN A 168 -10.96 9.40 -1.51
C GLN A 168 -11.51 10.65 -2.19
N VAL A 169 -11.05 11.86 -1.79
CA VAL A 169 -11.43 13.13 -2.42
C VAL A 169 -11.01 13.15 -3.89
N VAL A 170 -9.77 12.73 -4.20
CA VAL A 170 -9.30 12.60 -5.59
C VAL A 170 -10.21 11.67 -6.40
N ALA A 171 -10.56 10.51 -5.84
CA ALA A 171 -11.43 9.55 -6.53
C ALA A 171 -12.83 10.12 -6.79
N ILE A 172 -13.43 10.80 -5.81
CA ILE A 172 -14.72 11.48 -6.00
C ILE A 172 -14.61 12.55 -7.09
N THR A 173 -13.56 13.37 -7.05
CA THR A 173 -13.33 14.42 -8.06
C THR A 173 -13.22 13.82 -9.46
N LYS A 174 -12.45 12.76 -9.65
CA LYS A 174 -12.27 12.10 -10.97
C LYS A 174 -13.53 11.42 -11.48
N LEU A 175 -14.31 10.81 -10.61
CA LEU A 175 -15.48 10.00 -10.99
C LEU A 175 -16.80 10.79 -11.02
N LYS A 176 -16.90 11.85 -10.23
CA LYS A 176 -18.16 12.59 -10.02
C LYS A 176 -18.03 14.11 -10.22
N GLY A 177 -16.80 14.62 -10.36
CA GLY A 177 -16.49 16.03 -10.53
C GLY A 177 -16.19 16.77 -9.22
N GLU A 178 -15.56 17.95 -9.35
CA GLU A 178 -15.10 18.76 -8.20
C GLU A 178 -16.26 19.23 -7.31
N GLN A 179 -17.40 19.61 -7.91
CA GLN A 179 -18.56 20.05 -7.15
C GLN A 179 -19.09 18.94 -6.24
N ALA A 180 -19.20 17.71 -6.73
CA ALA A 180 -19.63 16.58 -5.92
C ALA A 180 -18.66 16.31 -4.75
N ALA A 181 -17.34 16.44 -4.99
CA ALA A 181 -16.34 16.30 -3.93
C ALA A 181 -16.47 17.42 -2.88
N LEU A 182 -16.67 18.68 -3.31
CA LEU A 182 -16.85 19.81 -2.40
C LEU A 182 -18.14 19.68 -1.57
N ASP A 183 -19.24 19.26 -2.20
CA ASP A 183 -20.52 19.06 -1.51
C ASP A 183 -20.43 17.94 -0.49
N TRP A 184 -19.76 16.82 -0.84
CA TRP A 184 -19.49 15.73 0.08
C TRP A 184 -18.66 16.19 1.29
N LEU A 185 -17.59 16.96 1.06
CA LEU A 185 -16.74 17.51 2.13
C LEU A 185 -17.51 18.45 3.07
N LYS A 186 -18.31 19.34 2.50
CA LYS A 186 -19.18 20.27 3.28
C LYS A 186 -20.23 19.49 4.07
N GLY A 187 -20.85 18.48 3.45
CA GLY A 187 -21.82 17.62 4.11
C GLY A 187 -21.21 16.83 5.26
N LEU A 188 -19.99 16.30 5.11
CA LEU A 188 -19.27 15.66 6.22
C LEU A 188 -18.93 16.64 7.33
N LYS A 189 -18.53 17.87 7.02
CA LYS A 189 -18.30 18.92 8.02
C LYS A 189 -19.55 19.24 8.84
N GLU A 190 -20.69 19.32 8.19
CA GLU A 190 -21.96 19.65 8.82
C GLU A 190 -22.57 18.47 9.61
N ASN A 191 -22.47 17.26 9.06
CA ASN A 191 -23.19 16.09 9.55
C ASN A 191 -22.31 15.05 10.24
N GLY A 192 -20.99 15.02 9.98
CA GLY A 192 -20.08 14.02 10.50
C GLY A 192 -19.31 14.44 11.75
N LYS A 193 -18.61 13.46 12.36
CA LYS A 193 -17.69 13.68 13.48
C LYS A 193 -16.25 13.53 13.01
N LEU A 194 -15.43 14.55 13.22
CA LEU A 194 -14.03 14.56 12.85
C LEU A 194 -13.18 13.82 13.88
N TYR A 195 -12.28 12.96 13.40
CA TYR A 195 -11.28 12.25 14.21
C TYR A 195 -9.85 12.52 13.71
N ALA A 196 -8.88 12.45 14.63
CA ALA A 196 -7.48 12.72 14.30
C ALA A 196 -6.79 11.56 13.55
N LYS A 197 -7.25 10.30 13.75
CA LYS A 197 -6.67 9.09 13.16
C LYS A 197 -7.74 8.04 12.89
N ASN A 198 -7.53 7.20 11.85
CA ASN A 198 -8.44 6.09 11.53
C ASN A 198 -8.60 5.09 12.69
N SER A 199 -7.53 4.80 13.43
CA SER A 199 -7.58 3.93 14.60
C SER A 199 -8.44 4.52 15.73
N VAL A 200 -8.44 5.85 15.89
CA VAL A 200 -9.29 6.54 16.88
C VAL A 200 -10.76 6.52 16.43
N ALA A 201 -11.03 6.73 15.14
CA ALA A 201 -12.38 6.63 14.59
C ALA A 201 -12.95 5.21 14.73
N LEU A 202 -12.12 4.17 14.46
CA LEU A 202 -12.49 2.76 14.70
C LEU A 202 -12.81 2.51 16.18
N GLN A 203 -11.96 2.99 17.09
CA GLN A 203 -12.18 2.79 18.53
C GLN A 203 -13.45 3.50 19.00
N ALA A 204 -13.79 4.68 18.45
CA ALA A 204 -15.04 5.38 18.74
C ALA A 204 -16.28 4.58 18.31
N VAL A 205 -16.21 3.88 17.15
CA VAL A 205 -17.26 2.94 16.73
C VAL A 205 -17.33 1.75 17.68
N GLU A 206 -16.19 1.16 18.02
CA GLU A 206 -16.10 -0.01 18.92
C GLU A 206 -16.66 0.30 20.31
N ASN A 207 -16.45 1.52 20.81
CA ASN A 207 -16.99 2.01 22.09
C ASN A 207 -18.46 2.46 21.99
N GLY A 208 -19.06 2.50 20.81
CA GLY A 208 -20.42 2.99 20.58
C GLY A 208 -20.56 4.52 20.67
N GLU A 209 -19.48 5.28 20.57
CA GLU A 209 -19.49 6.77 20.59
C GLU A 209 -20.04 7.36 19.29
N VAL A 210 -19.79 6.67 18.16
CA VAL A 210 -20.34 6.98 16.85
C VAL A 210 -20.82 5.68 16.17
N PRO A 211 -21.99 5.67 15.51
CA PRO A 211 -22.52 4.48 14.88
C PRO A 211 -21.68 3.90 13.74
N ALA A 212 -21.00 4.75 12.96
CA ALA A 212 -20.16 4.32 11.83
C ALA A 212 -18.97 5.26 11.58
N ALA A 213 -17.96 4.81 10.83
CA ALA A 213 -16.85 5.66 10.38
C ALA A 213 -16.27 5.20 9.04
N LEU A 214 -15.73 6.17 8.28
CA LEU A 214 -15.02 5.95 7.01
C LEU A 214 -13.53 5.71 7.28
N ILE A 215 -13.07 4.48 7.13
CA ILE A 215 -11.69 4.07 7.40
C ILE A 215 -11.12 3.17 6.29
N ASN A 216 -9.88 2.70 6.43
CA ASN A 216 -9.35 1.59 5.63
C ASN A 216 -9.57 0.26 6.34
N ASN A 217 -9.75 -0.81 5.56
CA ASN A 217 -10.06 -2.16 6.02
C ASN A 217 -9.05 -2.72 7.02
N TYR A 218 -7.76 -2.51 6.80
CA TYR A 218 -6.69 -3.13 7.59
C TYR A 218 -6.68 -2.72 9.08
N TYR A 219 -7.23 -1.55 9.43
CA TYR A 219 -7.35 -1.15 10.84
C TYR A 219 -8.27 -2.09 11.61
N TRP A 220 -9.40 -2.45 11.01
CA TRP A 220 -10.37 -3.36 11.64
C TRP A 220 -9.81 -4.79 11.74
N TYR A 221 -9.17 -5.30 10.67
CA TYR A 221 -8.58 -6.63 10.69
C TYR A 221 -7.43 -6.76 11.71
N ALA A 222 -6.64 -5.70 11.90
CA ALA A 222 -5.62 -5.66 12.96
C ALA A 222 -6.26 -5.78 14.35
N LEU A 223 -7.34 -5.04 14.60
CA LEU A 223 -8.09 -5.11 15.85
C LEU A 223 -8.76 -6.49 16.04
N ALA A 224 -9.32 -7.05 14.97
CA ALA A 224 -9.93 -8.39 15.00
C ALA A 224 -8.90 -9.49 15.29
N LYS A 225 -7.69 -9.37 14.75
CA LYS A 225 -6.58 -10.29 15.08
C LYS A 225 -6.15 -10.19 16.53
N GLU A 226 -6.15 -8.99 17.10
CA GLU A 226 -5.74 -8.74 18.50
C GLU A 226 -6.79 -9.22 19.50
N LYS A 227 -8.07 -8.87 19.27
CA LYS A 227 -9.14 -9.08 20.25
C LYS A 227 -10.02 -10.31 19.99
N GLY A 228 -9.98 -10.85 18.79
CA GLY A 228 -10.93 -11.84 18.27
C GLY A 228 -12.15 -11.17 17.63
N GLU A 229 -12.43 -11.55 16.38
CA GLU A 229 -13.50 -10.96 15.56
C GLU A 229 -14.89 -11.04 16.25
N ASP A 230 -15.20 -12.17 16.87
CA ASP A 230 -16.50 -12.40 17.55
C ASP A 230 -16.72 -11.44 18.73
N LYS A 231 -15.65 -10.96 19.34
CA LYS A 231 -15.69 -10.06 20.50
C LYS A 231 -15.86 -8.59 20.13
N LEU A 232 -15.70 -8.24 18.82
CA LEU A 232 -15.86 -6.87 18.39
C LEU A 232 -17.33 -6.45 18.28
N ASN A 233 -17.61 -5.23 18.70
CA ASN A 233 -18.89 -4.57 18.49
C ASN A 233 -19.04 -4.10 17.04
N SER A 234 -17.92 -3.83 16.37
CA SER A 234 -17.91 -3.32 15.02
C SER A 234 -17.88 -4.43 13.94
N ARG A 235 -18.35 -4.06 12.75
CA ARG A 235 -18.27 -4.86 11.50
C ARG A 235 -17.88 -3.94 10.36
N LEU A 236 -17.40 -4.54 9.24
CA LEU A 236 -17.11 -3.81 8.02
C LEU A 236 -18.28 -3.90 7.04
N TYR A 237 -18.54 -2.78 6.39
CA TYR A 237 -19.39 -2.72 5.19
C TYR A 237 -18.54 -2.24 4.01
N PHE A 238 -18.61 -2.98 2.90
CA PHE A 238 -17.91 -2.66 1.65
C PHE A 238 -18.92 -2.04 0.68
N ILE A 239 -18.74 -0.77 0.37
CA ILE A 239 -19.42 -0.13 -0.75
C ILE A 239 -18.94 -0.82 -2.03
N ARG A 240 -19.79 -0.98 -3.04
CA ARG A 240 -19.51 -1.75 -4.27
C ARG A 240 -19.91 -0.95 -5.52
N HIS A 241 -19.98 -1.65 -6.66
CA HIS A 241 -20.50 -1.14 -7.93
C HIS A 241 -19.75 0.07 -8.47
N GLN A 242 -18.40 0.02 -8.34
CA GLN A 242 -17.50 1.08 -8.83
C GLN A 242 -17.80 2.48 -8.26
N ASP A 243 -18.48 2.53 -7.11
CA ASP A 243 -18.66 3.76 -6.36
C ASP A 243 -17.30 4.28 -5.87
N PRO A 244 -17.08 5.60 -5.77
CA PRO A 244 -15.88 6.14 -5.14
C PRO A 244 -15.60 5.57 -3.75
N GLY A 245 -16.63 5.14 -3.01
CA GLY A 245 -16.51 4.49 -1.70
C GLY A 245 -15.90 3.10 -1.73
N ALA A 246 -15.89 2.43 -2.89
CA ALA A 246 -15.22 1.15 -3.10
C ALA A 246 -13.73 1.31 -3.47
N LEU A 247 -13.15 2.50 -3.30
CA LEU A 247 -11.78 2.81 -3.69
C LEU A 247 -10.79 1.82 -3.06
N VAL A 248 -9.92 1.27 -3.91
CA VAL A 248 -8.71 0.55 -3.51
C VAL A 248 -7.51 1.42 -3.83
N THR A 249 -6.65 1.64 -2.83
CA THR A 249 -5.34 2.29 -3.00
C THR A 249 -4.25 1.23 -2.97
N TYR A 250 -3.11 1.51 -3.64
CA TYR A 250 -2.09 0.49 -3.86
C TYR A 250 -0.75 0.92 -3.29
N SER A 251 -0.04 -0.04 -2.71
CA SER A 251 1.41 0.07 -2.47
C SER A 251 2.18 -0.38 -3.71
N GLY A 252 3.44 -0.02 -3.79
CA GLY A 252 4.27 -0.43 -4.91
C GLY A 252 5.75 -0.24 -4.67
N ALA A 253 6.56 -0.72 -5.63
CA ALA A 253 8.00 -0.55 -5.63
C ALA A 253 8.53 -0.17 -7.01
N ALA A 254 9.66 0.52 -7.01
CA ALA A 254 10.43 0.91 -8.19
C ALA A 254 11.93 0.80 -7.91
N VAL A 255 12.69 0.43 -8.92
CA VAL A 255 14.17 0.54 -8.91
C VAL A 255 14.54 1.96 -9.30
N LEU A 256 15.48 2.56 -8.59
CA LEU A 256 15.94 3.92 -8.87
C LEU A 256 17.00 3.91 -9.98
N LYS A 257 16.88 4.85 -10.92
CA LYS A 257 17.79 4.94 -12.06
C LYS A 257 19.23 5.25 -11.65
N GLY A 258 19.40 6.04 -10.57
CA GLY A 258 20.69 6.35 -9.94
C GLY A 258 21.31 5.20 -9.12
N SER A 259 20.61 4.08 -8.93
CA SER A 259 21.13 2.92 -8.19
C SER A 259 22.44 2.41 -8.76
N LYS A 260 23.38 2.10 -7.87
CA LYS A 260 24.66 1.44 -8.21
C LYS A 260 24.56 -0.08 -8.12
N ASN A 261 23.48 -0.60 -7.50
CA ASN A 261 23.21 -2.02 -7.23
C ASN A 261 21.95 -2.48 -7.98
N LYS A 262 21.83 -2.09 -9.26
CA LYS A 262 20.58 -2.29 -10.05
C LYS A 262 20.12 -3.74 -10.13
N GLU A 263 21.04 -4.68 -10.24
CA GLU A 263 20.67 -6.10 -10.35
C GLU A 263 20.12 -6.65 -9.03
N GLU A 264 20.70 -6.29 -7.89
CA GLU A 264 20.20 -6.64 -6.56
C GLU A 264 18.86 -5.92 -6.28
N ALA A 265 18.75 -4.65 -6.68
CA ALA A 265 17.51 -3.88 -6.59
C ALA A 265 16.37 -4.50 -7.42
N LYS A 266 16.64 -4.95 -8.65
CA LYS A 266 15.67 -5.66 -9.50
C LYS A 266 15.27 -6.99 -8.87
N LYS A 267 16.21 -7.76 -8.30
CA LYS A 267 15.91 -9.00 -7.56
C LYS A 267 14.98 -8.73 -6.38
N PHE A 268 15.20 -7.62 -5.66
CA PHE A 268 14.33 -7.26 -4.55
C PHE A 268 12.91 -6.89 -5.00
N VAL A 269 12.76 -6.08 -6.06
CA VAL A 269 11.44 -5.74 -6.62
C VAL A 269 10.73 -6.97 -7.18
N ASP A 270 11.48 -7.88 -7.85
CA ASP A 270 10.96 -9.18 -8.31
C ASP A 270 10.47 -10.04 -7.14
N PHE A 271 11.25 -10.11 -6.07
CA PHE A 271 10.87 -10.82 -4.85
C PHE A 271 9.60 -10.24 -4.22
N LEU A 272 9.49 -8.91 -4.09
CA LEU A 272 8.29 -8.24 -3.55
C LEU A 272 7.03 -8.63 -4.35
N ALA A 273 7.14 -8.77 -5.66
CA ALA A 273 6.05 -9.16 -6.55
C ALA A 273 5.81 -10.69 -6.58
N SER A 274 6.79 -11.50 -6.15
CA SER A 274 6.73 -12.96 -6.16
C SER A 274 5.70 -13.50 -5.15
N LYS A 275 5.34 -14.77 -5.28
CA LYS A 275 4.46 -15.46 -4.31
C LYS A 275 5.00 -15.35 -2.89
N LYS A 276 6.30 -15.64 -2.68
CA LYS A 276 6.93 -15.58 -1.35
C LYS A 276 6.94 -14.17 -0.74
N GLY A 277 7.24 -13.15 -1.54
CA GLY A 277 7.21 -11.76 -1.09
C GLY A 277 5.81 -11.32 -0.71
N GLN A 278 4.81 -11.69 -1.51
CA GLN A 278 3.41 -11.40 -1.23
C GLN A 278 2.91 -12.17 0.02
N GLU A 279 3.29 -13.43 0.21
CA GLU A 279 2.99 -14.21 1.42
C GLU A 279 3.61 -13.57 2.67
N ALA A 280 4.86 -13.10 2.60
CA ALA A 280 5.51 -12.40 3.70
C ALA A 280 4.79 -11.09 4.08
N LEU A 281 4.33 -10.33 3.08
CA LEU A 281 3.55 -9.11 3.30
C LEU A 281 2.22 -9.41 4.01
N VAL A 282 1.40 -10.30 3.44
CA VAL A 282 0.04 -10.56 3.95
C VAL A 282 0.04 -11.34 5.25
N ALA A 283 1.12 -11.99 5.63
CA ALA A 283 1.25 -12.65 6.94
C ALA A 283 1.15 -11.66 8.11
N VAL A 284 1.58 -10.41 7.90
CA VAL A 284 1.65 -9.37 8.94
C VAL A 284 0.63 -8.24 8.73
N ARG A 285 0.10 -8.07 7.50
CA ARG A 285 -0.83 -6.98 7.17
C ARG A 285 -2.07 -7.50 6.44
N ALA A 286 -3.23 -6.97 6.81
CA ALA A 286 -4.48 -7.20 6.11
C ALA A 286 -4.59 -6.31 4.86
N GLU A 287 -3.62 -6.47 3.95
CA GLU A 287 -3.62 -5.89 2.61
C GLU A 287 -3.93 -6.99 1.59
N TYR A 288 -4.57 -6.62 0.49
CA TYR A 288 -4.87 -7.56 -0.59
C TYR A 288 -3.60 -7.86 -1.38
N PRO A 289 -3.16 -9.12 -1.48
CA PRO A 289 -2.09 -9.48 -2.40
C PRO A 289 -2.57 -9.25 -3.84
N LEU A 290 -1.68 -8.82 -4.73
CA LEU A 290 -2.04 -8.62 -6.14
C LEU A 290 -1.74 -9.84 -7.02
N ARG A 291 -1.53 -10.98 -6.38
CA ARG A 291 -1.42 -12.31 -7.00
C ARG A 291 -2.63 -13.16 -6.63
N THR A 292 -3.15 -13.90 -7.60
CA THR A 292 -4.31 -14.79 -7.41
C THR A 292 -3.98 -16.10 -6.69
N ASP A 293 -2.68 -16.46 -6.62
CA ASP A 293 -2.17 -17.67 -5.97
C ASP A 293 -1.66 -17.44 -4.53
N VAL A 294 -1.92 -16.25 -3.96
CA VAL A 294 -1.61 -15.89 -2.57
C VAL A 294 -2.89 -15.64 -1.80
N VAL A 295 -3.02 -16.30 -0.64
CA VAL A 295 -4.16 -16.14 0.25
C VAL A 295 -3.71 -15.42 1.52
N SER A 296 -4.43 -14.36 1.89
CA SER A 296 -4.23 -13.67 3.16
C SER A 296 -4.72 -14.54 4.34
N PRO A 297 -3.97 -14.61 5.45
CA PRO A 297 -4.44 -15.28 6.68
C PRO A 297 -5.53 -14.50 7.41
N PHE A 298 -5.80 -13.26 7.02
CA PHE A 298 -6.93 -12.48 7.50
C PHE A 298 -8.18 -12.89 6.71
N ASN A 299 -9.30 -13.04 7.39
CA ASN A 299 -10.58 -13.39 6.76
C ASN A 299 -11.16 -12.19 6.00
N MET A 300 -10.47 -11.78 4.92
CA MET A 300 -10.85 -10.60 4.13
C MET A 300 -11.87 -10.95 3.05
N GLU A 301 -12.72 -9.97 2.75
CA GLU A 301 -13.56 -10.01 1.55
C GLU A 301 -12.68 -10.29 0.32
N PRO A 302 -13.03 -11.23 -0.59
CA PRO A 302 -12.22 -11.48 -1.78
C PRO A 302 -12.03 -10.23 -2.63
N TYR A 303 -10.80 -9.97 -3.11
CA TYR A 303 -10.46 -8.79 -3.90
C TYR A 303 -11.44 -8.55 -5.08
N ALA A 304 -11.77 -9.62 -5.81
CA ALA A 304 -12.69 -9.54 -6.96
C ALA A 304 -14.12 -9.08 -6.59
N LYS A 305 -14.52 -9.22 -5.32
CA LYS A 305 -15.83 -8.78 -4.82
C LYS A 305 -15.85 -7.33 -4.35
N LEU A 306 -14.72 -6.65 -4.31
CA LEU A 306 -14.65 -5.24 -3.93
C LEU A 306 -15.29 -4.34 -4.97
N GLU A 307 -15.32 -4.76 -6.24
CA GLU A 307 -15.87 -3.99 -7.36
C GLU A 307 -15.33 -2.55 -7.39
N ALA A 308 -14.02 -2.42 -7.14
CA ALA A 308 -13.35 -1.12 -7.05
C ALA A 308 -13.48 -0.34 -8.36
N PRO A 309 -13.65 1.00 -8.30
CA PRO A 309 -13.65 1.83 -9.50
C PRO A 309 -12.26 1.85 -10.13
N GLU A 310 -12.22 1.89 -11.46
CA GLU A 310 -10.99 2.17 -12.19
C GLU A 310 -10.69 3.66 -12.11
N VAL A 311 -9.69 4.03 -11.32
CA VAL A 311 -9.24 5.41 -11.17
C VAL A 311 -7.79 5.48 -11.62
N SER A 312 -7.47 6.39 -12.54
CA SER A 312 -6.08 6.63 -12.95
C SER A 312 -5.23 7.03 -11.74
N ALA A 313 -3.94 6.68 -11.80
CA ALA A 313 -3.01 7.02 -10.72
C ALA A 313 -3.10 8.51 -10.36
N THR A 314 -3.11 8.80 -9.06
CA THR A 314 -3.19 10.15 -8.51
C THR A 314 -1.91 10.92 -8.84
N THR A 315 -2.05 12.06 -9.48
CA THR A 315 -0.93 12.97 -9.78
C THR A 315 -0.68 13.96 -8.63
N ALA A 316 0.42 14.70 -8.68
CA ALA A 316 0.68 15.79 -7.75
C ALA A 316 -0.40 16.89 -7.87
N GLN A 317 -0.86 17.19 -9.09
CA GLN A 317 -1.93 18.16 -9.33
C GLN A 317 -3.27 17.70 -8.74
N ASP A 318 -3.61 16.41 -8.87
CA ASP A 318 -4.82 15.85 -8.23
C ASP A 318 -4.80 16.04 -6.71
N LYS A 319 -3.65 15.79 -6.07
CA LYS A 319 -3.47 15.99 -4.62
C LYS A 319 -3.60 17.46 -4.23
N GLU A 320 -3.00 18.35 -5.01
CA GLU A 320 -3.11 19.80 -4.78
C GLU A 320 -4.57 20.26 -4.87
N ASN A 321 -5.30 19.86 -5.91
CA ASN A 321 -6.70 20.18 -6.09
C ASN A 321 -7.56 19.62 -4.96
N ALA A 322 -7.36 18.36 -4.56
CA ALA A 322 -8.06 17.76 -3.45
C ALA A 322 -7.79 18.49 -2.12
N ASN A 323 -6.55 18.92 -1.88
CA ASN A 323 -6.19 19.72 -0.70
C ASN A 323 -6.91 21.08 -0.70
N LYS A 324 -7.01 21.76 -1.86
CA LYS A 324 -7.78 23.00 -2.00
C LYS A 324 -9.26 22.80 -1.68
N LEU A 325 -9.87 21.70 -2.16
CA LEU A 325 -11.27 21.38 -1.87
C LEU A 325 -11.49 21.11 -0.37
N ILE A 326 -10.57 20.38 0.29
CA ILE A 326 -10.62 20.14 1.74
C ILE A 326 -10.54 21.46 2.51
N GLU A 327 -9.68 22.37 2.10
CA GLU A 327 -9.51 23.69 2.68
C GLU A 327 -10.76 24.57 2.46
N GLN A 328 -11.30 24.61 1.22
CA GLN A 328 -12.56 25.31 0.91
C GLN A 328 -13.74 24.79 1.74
N ALA A 329 -13.78 23.51 2.04
CA ALA A 329 -14.77 22.94 2.94
C ALA A 329 -14.51 23.30 4.42
N GLY A 330 -13.35 23.89 4.75
CA GLY A 330 -12.95 24.25 6.11
C GLY A 330 -12.67 23.05 7.00
N LEU A 331 -12.02 22.03 6.42
CA LEU A 331 -11.62 20.78 7.10
C LEU A 331 -10.12 20.72 7.38
N LYS A 332 -9.39 21.77 7.07
CA LYS A 332 -8.00 22.05 7.44
C LYS A 332 -7.91 23.31 8.27
#